data_f70a5a9d8c24b9f67ff678ee1bff9d0b
#
_entry.id   f70a5a9d8c24b9f67ff678ee1bff9d0b
#
_cell.length_a   1.000
_cell.length_b   1.000
_cell.length_c   1.000
_cell.angle_alpha   90.00
_cell.angle_beta   90.00
_cell.angle_gamma   90.00
#
_symmetry.space_group_name_H-M   'P 1'
#
loop_
_entity.id
_entity.type
_entity.pdbx_description
1 polymer ?
#
loop_
_entity_poly.entity_id
_entity_poly.type
_entity_poly.pdbx_seq_one_letter_code
_entity_poly.pdbx_strand_id
1 'polypeptide(L)'
;MSEKAETEQKEPKAKPKYFKEQFDDEEVKLVFKKHPIVMRKGLILASVGLLAGMIPALIKPEYSWFFGGLAGGLLLGMLLGLPWWVKWYFSVYIMTDQRFIQQSRSMLQINFVDIGLDQIQMINYQIAGLEETLLHFGTITVQTYVGDLVIRDVHHPEKIQKKMVHTLREMGIHPTQRPYQGDSPAKSDRDETEAAEA
;
A
#
# COMPACT_ATOMS: atom_id res chain seq x y z
N MET A 1 -58.34 -13.02 -28.70
CA MET A 1 -56.96 -13.46 -28.96
C MET A 1 -56.06 -12.35 -28.48
N SER A 2 -55.63 -12.46 -27.25
CA SER A 2 -54.78 -11.47 -26.56
C SER A 2 -53.37 -11.98 -26.61
N GLU A 3 -52.52 -11.28 -27.34
CA GLU A 3 -51.09 -11.52 -27.43
C GLU A 3 -50.42 -10.85 -26.26
N LYS A 4 -50.02 -11.66 -25.26
CA LYS A 4 -49.17 -11.25 -24.17
C LYS A 4 -47.74 -11.05 -24.73
N ALA A 5 -47.36 -9.83 -24.93
CA ALA A 5 -45.95 -9.46 -25.09
C ALA A 5 -45.28 -9.62 -23.74
N GLU A 6 -44.60 -10.71 -23.50
CA GLU A 6 -43.63 -10.88 -22.42
C GLU A 6 -42.44 -9.99 -22.73
N THR A 7 -42.39 -8.87 -22.05
CA THR A 7 -41.16 -8.02 -21.99
C THR A 7 -40.19 -8.76 -21.12
N GLU A 8 -39.35 -9.55 -21.74
CA GLU A 8 -38.17 -10.18 -21.13
C GLU A 8 -37.22 -9.06 -20.66
N GLN A 9 -37.40 -8.63 -19.42
CA GLN A 9 -36.43 -7.77 -18.76
C GLN A 9 -35.13 -8.57 -18.59
N LYS A 10 -34.22 -8.35 -19.54
CA LYS A 10 -32.86 -8.87 -19.50
C LYS A 10 -32.18 -8.27 -18.26
N GLU A 11 -32.19 -9.03 -17.17
CA GLU A 11 -31.44 -8.67 -15.97
C GLU A 11 -30.01 -8.32 -16.36
N PRO A 12 -29.48 -7.15 -15.93
CA PRO A 12 -28.10 -6.80 -16.21
C PRO A 12 -27.20 -7.86 -15.56
N LYS A 13 -26.42 -8.56 -16.37
CA LYS A 13 -25.42 -9.53 -15.90
C LYS A 13 -24.61 -8.89 -14.79
N ALA A 14 -24.77 -9.39 -13.56
CA ALA A 14 -24.05 -8.91 -12.40
C ALA A 14 -22.54 -8.93 -12.72
N LYS A 15 -21.89 -7.76 -12.69
CA LYS A 15 -20.47 -7.63 -12.91
C LYS A 15 -19.73 -8.40 -11.80
N PRO A 16 -18.60 -9.07 -12.09
CA PRO A 16 -17.89 -9.84 -11.08
C PRO A 16 -17.47 -8.92 -9.94
N LYS A 17 -17.87 -9.24 -8.70
CA LYS A 17 -17.50 -8.48 -7.51
C LYS A 17 -16.04 -8.72 -7.18
N TYR A 18 -15.25 -7.66 -7.09
CA TYR A 18 -13.85 -7.71 -6.71
C TYR A 18 -13.64 -7.81 -5.19
N PHE A 19 -14.61 -7.32 -4.41
CA PHE A 19 -14.59 -7.38 -2.94
C PHE A 19 -16.01 -7.50 -2.38
N LYS A 20 -16.12 -7.98 -1.12
CA LYS A 20 -17.42 -8.34 -0.51
C LYS A 20 -18.40 -7.18 -0.34
N GLU A 21 -17.88 -5.96 -0.15
CA GLU A 21 -18.65 -4.75 0.17
C GLU A 21 -18.85 -3.86 -1.07
N GLN A 22 -18.60 -4.40 -2.27
CA GLN A 22 -18.84 -3.69 -3.53
C GLN A 22 -20.34 -3.54 -3.79
N PHE A 23 -20.76 -2.30 -4.07
CA PHE A 23 -22.12 -2.03 -4.54
C PHE A 23 -22.33 -2.57 -5.94
N ASP A 24 -23.58 -2.90 -6.30
CA ASP A 24 -23.89 -3.54 -7.59
C ASP A 24 -23.68 -2.61 -8.79
N ASP A 25 -23.78 -1.30 -8.56
CA ASP A 25 -23.56 -0.22 -9.53
C ASP A 25 -22.12 0.32 -9.53
N GLU A 26 -21.25 -0.13 -8.60
CA GLU A 26 -19.89 0.37 -8.42
C GLU A 26 -18.91 -0.30 -9.40
N GLU A 27 -18.15 0.52 -10.14
CA GLU A 27 -17.19 0.04 -11.12
C GLU A 27 -15.74 0.25 -10.63
N VAL A 28 -14.97 -0.83 -10.59
CA VAL A 28 -13.54 -0.77 -10.21
C VAL A 28 -12.73 -0.17 -11.36
N LYS A 29 -12.11 0.99 -11.13
CA LYS A 29 -11.29 1.71 -12.13
C LYS A 29 -9.79 1.40 -12.00
N LEU A 30 -9.29 1.25 -10.76
CA LEU A 30 -7.87 1.04 -10.52
C LEU A 30 -7.67 0.12 -9.31
N VAL A 31 -6.81 -0.89 -9.46
CA VAL A 31 -6.36 -1.76 -8.37
C VAL A 31 -4.84 -1.77 -8.35
N PHE A 32 -4.25 -1.55 -7.18
CA PHE A 32 -2.81 -1.66 -7.00
C PHE A 32 -2.45 -2.22 -5.64
N LYS A 33 -1.21 -2.72 -5.53
CA LYS A 33 -0.68 -3.38 -4.32
C LYS A 33 0.61 -2.72 -3.87
N LYS A 34 1.00 -3.00 -2.64
CA LYS A 34 2.30 -2.60 -2.10
C LYS A 34 3.44 -3.34 -2.80
N HIS A 35 4.57 -2.65 -2.91
CA HIS A 35 5.82 -3.23 -3.42
C HIS A 35 6.31 -4.36 -2.50
N PRO A 36 6.90 -5.45 -3.03
CA PRO A 36 7.44 -6.56 -2.23
C PRO A 36 8.51 -6.15 -1.21
N ILE A 37 9.10 -4.97 -1.35
CA ILE A 37 10.10 -4.42 -0.42
C ILE A 37 9.61 -4.39 1.05
N VAL A 38 8.30 -4.33 1.26
CA VAL A 38 7.68 -4.42 2.59
C VAL A 38 8.11 -5.70 3.33
N MET A 39 8.40 -6.78 2.57
CA MET A 39 8.81 -8.07 3.12
C MET A 39 10.25 -8.07 3.63
N ARG A 40 11.09 -7.05 3.29
CA ARG A 40 12.52 -7.02 3.66
C ARG A 40 12.74 -7.23 5.17
N LYS A 41 11.92 -6.59 6.00
CA LYS A 41 12.00 -6.76 7.46
C LYS A 41 11.68 -8.20 7.88
N GLY A 42 10.70 -8.82 7.25
CA GLY A 42 10.34 -10.22 7.48
C GLY A 42 11.45 -11.19 7.03
N LEU A 43 12.09 -10.91 5.88
CA LEU A 43 13.21 -11.71 5.38
C LEU A 43 14.43 -11.60 6.29
N ILE A 44 14.77 -10.40 6.75
CA ILE A 44 15.87 -10.20 7.71
C ILE A 44 15.59 -11.00 8.99
N LEU A 45 14.37 -10.88 9.52
CA LEU A 45 13.98 -11.58 10.76
C LEU A 45 13.98 -13.10 10.57
N ALA A 46 13.54 -13.59 9.40
CA ALA A 46 13.59 -15.00 9.06
C ALA A 46 15.05 -15.51 8.96
N SER A 47 15.95 -14.71 8.38
CA SER A 47 17.38 -15.04 8.32
C SER A 47 18.00 -15.11 9.70
N VAL A 48 17.66 -14.17 10.59
CA VAL A 48 18.09 -14.21 12.00
C VAL A 48 17.60 -15.48 12.70
N GLY A 49 16.34 -15.86 12.48
CA GLY A 49 15.77 -17.10 13.03
C GLY A 49 16.51 -18.34 12.52
N LEU A 50 16.85 -18.38 11.24
CA LEU A 50 17.62 -19.47 10.64
C LEU A 50 19.03 -19.57 11.25
N LEU A 51 19.73 -18.44 11.36
CA LEU A 51 21.07 -18.40 11.97
C LEU A 51 21.05 -18.81 13.46
N ALA A 52 20.05 -18.35 14.21
CA ALA A 52 19.88 -18.74 15.60
C ALA A 52 19.67 -20.27 15.75
N GLY A 53 18.94 -20.89 14.83
CA GLY A 53 18.76 -22.34 14.80
C GLY A 53 20.04 -23.12 14.53
N MET A 54 21.06 -22.51 13.92
CA MET A 54 22.34 -23.14 13.64
C MET A 54 23.31 -23.10 14.84
N ILE A 55 23.05 -22.29 15.88
CA ILE A 55 23.92 -22.15 17.05
C ILE A 55 24.22 -23.50 17.75
N PRO A 56 23.24 -24.41 17.97
CA PRO A 56 23.52 -25.70 18.62
C PRO A 56 24.52 -26.57 17.85
N ALA A 57 24.51 -26.48 16.50
CA ALA A 57 25.45 -27.22 15.65
C ALA A 57 26.91 -26.74 15.79
N LEU A 58 27.13 -25.49 16.21
CA LEU A 58 28.47 -24.95 16.50
C LEU A 58 29.03 -25.49 17.82
N ILE A 59 28.17 -25.82 18.79
CA ILE A 59 28.56 -26.32 20.10
C ILE A 59 28.84 -27.82 20.04
N LYS A 60 28.00 -28.56 19.31
CA LYS A 60 28.13 -30.00 19.09
C LYS A 60 28.09 -30.32 17.61
N PRO A 61 29.25 -30.52 16.94
CA PRO A 61 29.32 -30.73 15.50
C PRO A 61 28.96 -32.20 15.16
N GLU A 62 27.72 -32.58 15.41
CA GLU A 62 27.15 -33.85 15.01
C GLU A 62 26.07 -33.63 13.94
N TYR A 63 25.90 -34.58 13.02
CA TYR A 63 24.90 -34.49 11.96
C TYR A 63 23.47 -34.27 12.47
N SER A 64 23.13 -34.92 13.61
CA SER A 64 21.81 -34.77 14.22
C SER A 64 21.52 -33.35 14.70
N TRP A 65 22.53 -32.68 15.30
CA TRP A 65 22.43 -31.30 15.75
C TRP A 65 22.39 -30.30 14.59
N PHE A 66 23.12 -30.62 13.50
CA PHE A 66 23.10 -29.81 12.30
C PHE A 66 21.71 -29.83 11.63
N PHE A 67 21.17 -31.02 11.34
CA PHE A 67 19.85 -31.13 10.70
C PHE A 67 18.72 -30.68 11.64
N GLY A 68 18.80 -30.96 12.92
CA GLY A 68 17.86 -30.48 13.93
C GLY A 68 17.86 -28.95 14.04
N GLY A 69 19.05 -28.34 14.08
CA GLY A 69 19.24 -26.89 14.11
C GLY A 69 18.75 -26.21 12.84
N LEU A 70 19.03 -26.80 11.67
CA LEU A 70 18.54 -26.31 10.38
C LEU A 70 17.00 -26.35 10.31
N ALA A 71 16.40 -27.47 10.65
CA ALA A 71 14.94 -27.61 10.66
C ALA A 71 14.28 -26.68 11.67
N GLY A 72 14.80 -26.61 12.90
CA GLY A 72 14.31 -25.69 13.94
C GLY A 72 14.48 -24.23 13.55
N GLY A 73 15.63 -23.85 12.97
CA GLY A 73 15.90 -22.51 12.48
C GLY A 73 14.99 -22.12 11.32
N LEU A 74 14.70 -23.03 10.41
CA LEU A 74 13.77 -22.81 9.31
C LEU A 74 12.34 -22.59 9.81
N LEU A 75 11.88 -23.41 10.75
CA LEU A 75 10.57 -23.24 11.37
C LEU A 75 10.47 -21.91 12.13
N LEU A 76 11.49 -21.57 12.92
CA LEU A 76 11.56 -20.30 13.64
C LEU A 76 11.59 -19.12 12.67
N GLY A 77 12.42 -19.16 11.64
CA GLY A 77 12.48 -18.12 10.61
C GLY A 77 11.16 -17.95 9.86
N MET A 78 10.49 -19.06 9.51
CA MET A 78 9.17 -19.01 8.89
C MET A 78 8.14 -18.37 9.83
N LEU A 79 8.11 -18.74 11.10
CA LEU A 79 7.20 -18.18 12.11
C LEU A 79 7.40 -16.68 12.28
N LEU A 80 8.66 -16.22 12.33
CA LEU A 80 9.01 -14.82 12.46
C LEU A 80 8.72 -14.00 11.21
N GLY A 81 8.91 -14.57 10.01
CA GLY A 81 8.68 -13.90 8.73
C GLY A 81 7.21 -13.85 8.30
N LEU A 82 6.39 -14.79 8.77
CA LEU A 82 5.01 -14.98 8.35
C LEU A 82 4.12 -13.74 8.54
N PRO A 83 4.18 -12.97 9.65
CA PRO A 83 3.36 -11.77 9.82
C PRO A 83 3.59 -10.70 8.75
N TRP A 84 4.84 -10.54 8.30
CA TRP A 84 5.21 -9.58 7.27
C TRP A 84 4.72 -10.01 5.89
N TRP A 85 4.81 -11.29 5.60
CA TRP A 85 4.30 -11.89 4.37
C TRP A 85 2.78 -11.74 4.27
N VAL A 86 2.05 -12.07 5.33
CA VAL A 86 0.58 -11.91 5.42
C VAL A 86 0.19 -10.46 5.19
N LYS A 87 0.86 -9.51 5.88
CA LYS A 87 0.59 -8.09 5.74
C LYS A 87 0.78 -7.59 4.31
N TRP A 88 1.83 -8.03 3.62
CA TRP A 88 2.08 -7.66 2.23
C TRP A 88 1.02 -8.27 1.30
N TYR A 89 0.73 -9.57 1.45
CA TYR A 89 -0.17 -10.31 0.57
C TYR A 89 -1.59 -9.76 0.60
N PHE A 90 -2.10 -9.38 1.78
CA PHE A 90 -3.45 -8.88 2.00
C PHE A 90 -3.60 -7.36 1.93
N SER A 91 -2.56 -6.62 1.55
CA SER A 91 -2.65 -5.17 1.35
C SER A 91 -3.03 -4.86 -0.09
N VAL A 92 -4.27 -4.41 -0.30
CA VAL A 92 -4.80 -4.05 -1.61
C VAL A 92 -5.44 -2.67 -1.53
N TYR A 93 -5.23 -1.87 -2.56
CA TYR A 93 -5.84 -0.57 -2.76
C TYR A 93 -6.73 -0.62 -3.98
N ILE A 94 -7.95 -0.17 -3.84
CA ILE A 94 -8.97 -0.21 -4.88
C ILE A 94 -9.55 1.19 -5.03
N MET A 95 -9.57 1.68 -6.25
CA MET A 95 -10.25 2.92 -6.59
C MET A 95 -11.41 2.58 -7.53
N THR A 96 -12.60 2.95 -7.12
CA THR A 96 -13.82 2.77 -7.89
C THR A 96 -14.25 4.11 -8.50
N ASP A 97 -15.40 4.15 -9.10
CA ASP A 97 -16.03 5.37 -9.59
C ASP A 97 -16.70 6.22 -8.50
N GLN A 98 -16.84 5.69 -7.26
CA GLN A 98 -17.54 6.38 -6.16
C GLN A 98 -16.60 6.66 -4.98
N ARG A 99 -15.63 5.78 -4.72
CA ARG A 99 -14.79 5.84 -3.51
C ARG A 99 -13.40 5.25 -3.71
N PHE A 100 -12.50 5.63 -2.82
CA PHE A 100 -11.18 5.05 -2.68
C PHE A 100 -11.17 4.13 -1.45
N ILE A 101 -10.83 2.86 -1.66
CA ILE A 101 -10.86 1.83 -0.63
C ILE A 101 -9.42 1.36 -0.37
N GLN A 102 -9.01 1.47 0.88
CA GLN A 102 -7.80 0.85 1.36
C GLN A 102 -8.14 -0.34 2.25
N GLN A 103 -7.85 -1.53 1.77
CA GLN A 103 -7.94 -2.73 2.56
C GLN A 103 -6.55 -3.19 2.97
N SER A 104 -6.27 -3.18 4.26
CA SER A 104 -5.04 -3.71 4.84
C SER A 104 -5.40 -4.69 5.94
N ARG A 105 -5.03 -5.94 5.75
CA ARG A 105 -5.24 -7.00 6.75
C ARG A 105 -3.90 -7.37 7.37
N SER A 106 -3.82 -7.26 8.69
CA SER A 106 -2.74 -7.81 9.51
C SER A 106 -3.27 -9.03 10.26
N MET A 107 -2.40 -9.81 10.93
CA MET A 107 -2.84 -11.01 11.65
C MET A 107 -3.92 -10.74 12.71
N LEU A 108 -3.89 -9.56 13.36
CA LEU A 108 -4.77 -9.20 14.47
C LEU A 108 -5.68 -7.99 14.16
N GLN A 109 -5.51 -7.33 13.01
CA GLN A 109 -6.25 -6.12 12.67
C GLN A 109 -6.67 -6.13 11.20
N ILE A 110 -7.90 -5.73 10.97
CA ILE A 110 -8.42 -5.42 9.64
C ILE A 110 -8.67 -3.91 9.63
N ASN A 111 -7.86 -3.20 8.85
CA ASN A 111 -8.07 -1.79 8.61
C ASN A 111 -8.76 -1.63 7.26
N PHE A 112 -9.93 -1.10 7.30
CA PHE A 112 -10.72 -0.72 6.14
C PHE A 112 -10.90 0.79 6.19
N VAL A 113 -10.39 1.48 5.18
CA VAL A 113 -10.55 2.93 5.03
C VAL A 113 -11.31 3.15 3.74
N ASP A 114 -12.41 3.85 3.83
CA ASP A 114 -13.30 4.21 2.73
C ASP A 114 -13.38 5.73 2.65
N ILE A 115 -13.01 6.29 1.51
CA ILE A 115 -12.97 7.74 1.28
C ILE A 115 -13.72 8.02 -0.01
N GLY A 116 -14.75 8.84 0.06
CA GLY A 116 -15.45 9.34 -1.12
C GLY A 116 -14.50 10.12 -2.02
N LEU A 117 -14.62 9.94 -3.33
CA LEU A 117 -13.74 10.61 -4.28
C LEU A 117 -13.90 12.12 -4.30
N ASP A 118 -15.08 12.62 -3.94
CA ASP A 118 -15.42 14.03 -3.76
C ASP A 118 -14.63 14.69 -2.62
N GLN A 119 -14.15 13.89 -1.66
CA GLN A 119 -13.34 14.37 -0.55
C GLN A 119 -11.86 14.56 -0.89
N ILE A 120 -11.41 14.07 -2.04
CA ILE A 120 -10.00 14.13 -2.45
C ILE A 120 -9.68 15.54 -2.96
N GLN A 121 -8.77 16.22 -2.24
CA GLN A 121 -8.30 17.56 -2.60
C GLN A 121 -7.05 17.52 -3.46
N MET A 122 -6.08 16.67 -3.08
CA MET A 122 -4.77 16.61 -3.71
C MET A 122 -4.19 15.21 -3.65
N ILE A 123 -3.48 14.83 -4.70
CA ILE A 123 -2.73 13.57 -4.75
C ILE A 123 -1.29 13.90 -5.10
N ASN A 124 -0.40 13.69 -4.14
CA ASN A 124 1.04 13.84 -4.29
C ASN A 124 1.73 12.49 -4.26
N TYR A 125 2.90 12.39 -4.89
CA TYR A 125 3.79 11.26 -4.71
C TYR A 125 5.18 11.75 -4.32
N GLN A 126 5.90 10.93 -3.60
CA GLN A 126 7.26 11.18 -3.16
C GLN A 126 8.10 9.92 -3.37
N ILE A 127 9.28 10.11 -3.93
CA ILE A 127 10.32 9.10 -4.03
C ILE A 127 11.51 9.68 -3.28
N ALA A 128 11.85 9.13 -2.12
CA ALA A 128 12.88 9.65 -1.23
C ALA A 128 13.97 8.62 -1.00
N GLY A 129 15.18 8.93 -1.46
CA GLY A 129 16.36 8.10 -1.25
C GLY A 129 16.72 7.18 -2.40
N LEU A 130 17.94 6.61 -2.30
CA LEU A 130 18.54 5.79 -3.36
C LEU A 130 17.80 4.45 -3.56
N GLU A 131 17.33 3.84 -2.47
CA GLU A 131 16.58 2.58 -2.53
C GLU A 131 15.26 2.75 -3.29
N GLU A 132 14.50 3.80 -2.98
CA GLU A 132 13.22 4.07 -3.62
C GLU A 132 13.38 4.38 -5.11
N THR A 133 14.42 5.13 -5.47
CA THR A 133 14.74 5.48 -6.85
C THR A 133 15.17 4.24 -7.64
N LEU A 134 16.06 3.40 -7.09
CA LEU A 134 16.58 2.21 -7.78
C LEU A 134 15.52 1.14 -7.96
N LEU A 135 14.68 0.91 -6.95
CA LEU A 135 13.65 -0.13 -6.95
C LEU A 135 12.28 0.37 -7.44
N HIS A 136 12.18 1.64 -7.83
CA HIS A 136 10.98 2.27 -8.40
C HIS A 136 9.75 2.12 -7.50
N PHE A 137 9.92 2.34 -6.19
CA PHE A 137 8.81 2.43 -5.26
C PHE A 137 8.82 3.79 -4.54
N GLY A 138 7.73 4.12 -3.87
CA GLY A 138 7.64 5.39 -3.15
C GLY A 138 6.33 5.50 -2.39
N THR A 139 6.03 6.71 -1.95
CA THR A 139 4.87 7.04 -1.14
C THR A 139 3.91 7.90 -1.94
N ILE A 140 2.62 7.59 -1.89
CA ILE A 140 1.54 8.44 -2.40
C ILE A 140 0.79 9.00 -1.20
N THR A 141 0.60 10.31 -1.17
CA THR A 141 -0.19 11.02 -0.18
C THR A 141 -1.45 11.57 -0.83
N VAL A 142 -2.59 11.10 -0.37
CA VAL A 142 -3.90 11.58 -0.78
C VAL A 142 -4.42 12.49 0.32
N GLN A 143 -4.49 13.78 0.05
CA GLN A 143 -5.03 14.77 0.99
C GLN A 143 -6.53 14.86 0.81
N THR A 144 -7.25 14.77 1.92
CA THR A 144 -8.70 14.87 1.94
C THR A 144 -9.15 15.93 2.96
N TYR A 145 -10.42 16.32 2.92
CA TYR A 145 -10.99 17.26 3.90
C TYR A 145 -10.96 16.72 5.34
N VAL A 146 -10.86 15.41 5.51
CA VAL A 146 -10.92 14.74 6.83
C VAL A 146 -9.53 14.40 7.36
N GLY A 147 -8.49 14.45 6.49
CA GLY A 147 -7.11 14.12 6.86
C GLY A 147 -6.32 13.54 5.69
N ASP A 148 -5.05 13.28 5.93
CA ASP A 148 -4.14 12.77 4.91
C ASP A 148 -4.06 11.24 4.94
N LEU A 149 -4.31 10.61 3.80
CA LEU A 149 -4.09 9.19 3.60
C LEU A 149 -2.70 8.96 2.98
N VAL A 150 -1.79 8.37 3.76
CA VAL A 150 -0.43 8.08 3.32
C VAL A 150 -0.28 6.62 2.93
N ILE A 151 -0.05 6.37 1.65
CA ILE A 151 0.13 5.04 1.07
C ILE A 151 1.62 4.83 0.79
N ARG A 152 2.29 4.05 1.65
CA ARG A 152 3.72 3.78 1.56
C ARG A 152 4.01 2.54 0.73
N ASP A 153 5.23 2.51 0.18
CA ASP A 153 5.77 1.36 -0.55
C ASP A 153 4.94 0.99 -1.80
N VAL A 154 4.51 1.99 -2.56
CA VAL A 154 3.75 1.82 -3.81
C VAL A 154 4.72 1.59 -4.97
N HIS A 155 4.44 0.59 -5.80
CA HIS A 155 5.23 0.33 -7.01
C HIS A 155 4.90 1.37 -8.09
N HIS A 156 5.93 2.01 -8.66
CA HIS A 156 5.80 3.10 -9.64
C HIS A 156 4.79 4.18 -9.23
N PRO A 157 5.02 4.93 -8.13
CA PRO A 157 4.03 5.86 -7.58
C PRO A 157 3.63 6.95 -8.58
N GLU A 158 4.53 7.42 -9.44
CA GLU A 158 4.26 8.39 -10.50
C GLU A 158 3.18 7.91 -11.48
N LYS A 159 3.26 6.63 -11.90
CA LYS A 159 2.28 6.04 -12.84
C LYS A 159 0.92 5.87 -12.17
N ILE A 160 0.93 5.43 -10.90
CA ILE A 160 -0.30 5.26 -10.13
C ILE A 160 -0.96 6.62 -9.89
N GLN A 161 -0.19 7.62 -9.44
CA GLN A 161 -0.69 8.99 -9.24
C GLN A 161 -1.32 9.55 -10.53
N LYS A 162 -0.63 9.44 -11.67
CA LYS A 162 -1.18 9.89 -12.98
C LYS A 162 -2.49 9.20 -13.31
N LYS A 163 -2.59 7.88 -13.09
CA LYS A 163 -3.83 7.13 -13.33
C LYS A 163 -4.95 7.58 -12.39
N MET A 164 -4.65 7.75 -11.09
CA MET A 164 -5.63 8.23 -10.11
C MET A 164 -6.18 9.60 -10.51
N VAL A 165 -5.30 10.55 -10.84
CA VAL A 165 -5.70 11.91 -11.26
C VAL A 165 -6.51 11.88 -12.57
N HIS A 166 -6.12 11.03 -13.52
CA HIS A 166 -6.85 10.87 -14.78
C HIS A 166 -8.28 10.34 -14.52
N THR A 167 -8.40 9.30 -13.71
CA THR A 167 -9.70 8.72 -13.33
C THR A 167 -10.59 9.74 -12.59
N LEU A 168 -10.04 10.56 -11.68
CA LEU A 168 -10.79 11.63 -11.02
C LEU A 168 -11.30 12.67 -12.01
N ARG A 169 -10.46 13.07 -12.98
CA ARG A 169 -10.85 14.04 -14.02
C ARG A 169 -11.95 13.51 -14.93
N GLU A 170 -11.91 12.23 -15.29
CA GLU A 170 -12.97 11.58 -16.06
C GLU A 170 -14.32 11.62 -15.34
N MET A 171 -14.30 11.63 -14.00
CA MET A 171 -15.49 11.73 -13.15
C MET A 171 -15.85 13.20 -12.81
N GLY A 172 -15.17 14.18 -13.42
CA GLY A 172 -15.43 15.61 -13.19
C GLY A 172 -14.83 16.16 -11.90
N ILE A 173 -14.01 15.39 -11.19
CA ILE A 173 -13.31 15.82 -9.98
C ILE A 173 -11.93 16.33 -10.36
N HIS A 174 -11.62 17.57 -10.00
CA HIS A 174 -10.35 18.24 -10.35
C HIS A 174 -9.49 18.41 -9.09
N PRO A 175 -8.68 17.41 -8.73
CA PRO A 175 -7.78 17.55 -7.59
C PRO A 175 -6.73 18.62 -7.87
N THR A 176 -6.43 19.45 -6.88
CA THR A 176 -5.39 20.48 -6.99
C THR A 176 -4.02 19.78 -7.07
N GLN A 177 -3.26 20.06 -8.13
CA GLN A 177 -1.88 19.60 -8.24
C GLN A 177 -0.97 20.73 -7.79
N ARG A 178 -0.41 20.65 -6.58
CA ARG A 178 0.79 21.45 -6.26
C ARG A 178 2.01 20.59 -6.60
N PRO A 179 3.00 21.15 -7.33
CA PRO A 179 4.31 20.50 -7.41
C PRO A 179 4.79 20.27 -5.99
N TYR A 180 5.27 19.06 -5.69
CA TYR A 180 5.92 18.77 -4.41
C TYR A 180 7.07 19.77 -4.23
N GLN A 181 6.89 20.74 -3.36
CA GLN A 181 7.95 21.52 -2.79
C GLN A 181 8.54 20.64 -1.71
N GLY A 182 9.62 19.89 -2.04
CA GLY A 182 10.40 19.18 -1.04
C GLY A 182 10.68 20.14 0.09
N ASP A 183 10.53 19.70 1.32
CA ASP A 183 10.94 20.43 2.50
C ASP A 183 12.39 20.90 2.29
N SER A 184 12.54 22.12 1.80
CA SER A 184 13.76 22.86 2.00
C SER A 184 13.88 22.99 3.53
N PRO A 185 14.96 22.51 4.14
CA PRO A 185 15.15 22.69 5.57
C PRO A 185 14.93 24.17 5.85
N ALA A 186 14.03 24.43 6.80
CA ALA A 186 13.70 25.78 7.22
C ALA A 186 15.00 26.57 7.33
N LYS A 187 15.13 27.64 6.54
CA LYS A 187 16.15 28.64 6.76
C LYS A 187 16.01 29.03 8.22
N SER A 188 16.97 28.61 9.03
CA SER A 188 17.04 28.94 10.43
C SER A 188 17.08 30.44 10.53
N ASP A 189 16.28 30.98 11.43
CA ASP A 189 16.18 32.39 11.84
C ASP A 189 17.52 32.97 12.38
N ARG A 190 18.62 32.79 11.66
CA ARG A 190 19.94 33.34 12.00
C ARG A 190 20.25 34.67 11.33
N ASP A 191 19.45 35.05 10.33
CA ASP A 191 19.74 36.29 9.60
C ASP A 191 19.05 37.54 10.17
N GLU A 192 18.19 37.39 11.21
CA GLU A 192 17.54 38.54 11.84
C GLU A 192 18.32 39.13 13.05
N THR A 193 19.38 38.44 13.52
CA THR A 193 20.14 38.92 14.69
C THR A 193 21.36 39.75 14.28
N GLU A 194 21.85 39.66 13.05
CA GLU A 194 22.98 40.47 12.58
C GLU A 194 22.60 41.85 12.04
N ALA A 195 21.32 42.09 11.76
CA ALA A 195 20.83 43.40 11.28
C ALA A 195 20.46 44.38 12.42
N ALA A 196 20.50 43.95 13.68
CA ALA A 196 20.17 44.78 14.85
C ALA A 196 21.38 45.29 15.64
N GLU A 197 22.60 44.91 15.23
CA GLU A 197 23.86 45.36 15.90
C GLU A 197 24.83 46.11 14.96
N ALA A 198 24.35 46.66 13.83
CA ALA A 198 25.17 47.52 12.97
C ALA A 198 24.63 48.98 12.92
#